data_872339b1286d9e33a7be4e1187694a82
#
_entry.id   872339b1286d9e33a7be4e1187694a82
#
_cell.length_a   1.000
_cell.length_b   1.000
_cell.length_c   1.000
_cell.angle_alpha   90.00
_cell.angle_beta   90.00
_cell.angle_gamma   90.00
#
_symmetry.space_group_name_H-M   'P 1'
#
loop_
_entity.id
_entity.type
_entity.pdbx_description
1 polymer ?
#
loop_
_entity_poly.entity_id
_entity_poly.type
_entity_poly.pdbx_seq_one_letter_code
_entity_poly.pdbx_strand_id
1 'polypeptide(L)'
;LDFRHLCRVVSTMNKGVWLNLGSAVVLPETLLKAVSVVRNFGHSLDGLVTVNVDKESRYRSTVNVVSRPAAAGEGLELIGHHEVLIPLLHATMARQLAAVPAPQPVIEEPVLRAA
;
A
#
# COMPACT_ATOMS: atom_id res chain seq x y z
N LEU A 1 -11.32 14.58 10.31
CA LEU A 1 -10.14 14.12 11.07
C LEU A 1 -9.54 12.89 10.38
N ASP A 2 -10.33 11.88 10.12
CA ASP A 2 -9.88 10.58 9.56
C ASP A 2 -9.22 10.69 8.20
N PHE A 3 -9.73 11.53 7.30
CA PHE A 3 -9.12 11.76 5.99
C PHE A 3 -7.72 12.38 6.09
N ARG A 4 -7.48 13.26 7.07
CA ARG A 4 -6.12 13.81 7.31
C ARG A 4 -5.16 12.71 7.76
N HIS A 5 -5.61 11.81 8.63
CA HIS A 5 -4.81 10.65 9.03
C HIS A 5 -4.51 9.74 7.85
N LEU A 6 -5.49 9.48 6.98
CA LEU A 6 -5.28 8.72 5.77
C LEU A 6 -4.23 9.37 4.86
N CYS A 7 -4.33 10.67 4.60
CA CYS A 7 -3.32 11.38 3.81
C CYS A 7 -1.92 11.28 4.44
N ARG A 8 -1.83 11.37 5.76
CA ARG A 8 -0.55 11.19 6.47
C ARG A 8 0.02 9.80 6.29
N VAL A 9 -0.78 8.77 6.38
CA VAL A 9 -0.35 7.39 6.10
C VAL A 9 0.08 7.25 4.65
N VAL A 10 -0.74 7.72 3.72
CA VAL A 10 -0.43 7.64 2.28
C VAL A 10 0.87 8.39 1.94
N SER A 11 1.17 9.52 2.60
CA SER A 11 2.41 10.26 2.35
C SER A 11 3.69 9.48 2.69
N THR A 12 3.59 8.44 3.49
CA THR A 12 4.73 7.57 3.85
C THR A 12 4.84 6.31 2.98
N MET A 13 3.97 6.16 1.98
CA MET A 13 3.86 4.93 1.19
C MET A 13 4.77 4.90 -0.06
N ASN A 14 5.81 5.69 -0.10
CA ASN A 14 6.85 5.56 -1.13
C ASN A 14 7.43 4.12 -1.08
N LYS A 15 7.38 3.40 -2.21
CA LYS A 15 7.71 1.97 -2.33
C LYS A 15 6.85 1.05 -1.42
N GLY A 16 5.71 1.55 -0.97
CA GLY A 16 4.77 0.79 -0.16
C GLY A 16 3.78 -0.01 -0.99
N VAL A 17 2.92 -0.75 -0.31
CA VAL A 17 1.84 -1.53 -0.94
C VAL A 17 0.50 -1.13 -0.35
N TRP A 18 -0.47 -0.88 -1.22
CA TRP A 18 -1.86 -0.65 -0.85
C TRP A 18 -2.75 -1.79 -1.33
N LEU A 19 -3.49 -2.40 -0.41
CA LEU A 19 -4.46 -3.44 -0.72
C LEU A 19 -5.89 -2.88 -0.57
N ASN A 20 -6.68 -2.93 -1.65
CA ASN A 20 -8.11 -2.69 -1.60
C ASN A 20 -8.84 -4.03 -1.57
N LEU A 21 -9.48 -4.35 -0.46
CA LEU A 21 -10.15 -5.63 -0.25
C LEU A 21 -11.67 -5.45 -0.30
N GLY A 22 -12.30 -5.88 -1.38
CA GLY A 22 -13.75 -5.95 -1.52
C GLY A 22 -14.50 -4.61 -1.56
N SER A 23 -13.82 -3.48 -1.60
CA SER A 23 -14.47 -2.18 -1.74
C SER A 23 -14.55 -1.75 -3.20
N ALA A 24 -15.77 -1.61 -3.70
CA ALA A 24 -16.02 -1.31 -5.10
C ALA A 24 -16.08 0.19 -5.43
N VAL A 25 -16.41 1.06 -4.46
CA VAL A 25 -16.72 2.47 -4.72
C VAL A 25 -16.04 3.42 -3.74
N VAL A 26 -16.38 3.36 -2.46
CA VAL A 26 -16.02 4.40 -1.48
C VAL A 26 -14.53 4.45 -1.19
N LEU A 27 -13.92 3.32 -0.85
CA LEU A 27 -12.50 3.29 -0.51
C LEU A 27 -11.58 3.55 -1.72
N PRO A 28 -11.85 3.02 -2.93
CA PRO A 28 -11.12 3.40 -4.13
C PRO A 28 -11.12 4.90 -4.42
N GLU A 29 -12.27 5.56 -4.30
CA GLU A 29 -12.36 7.01 -4.50
C GLU A 29 -11.65 7.80 -3.39
N THR A 30 -11.75 7.34 -2.15
CA THR A 30 -11.05 7.96 -1.02
C THR A 30 -9.55 7.85 -1.16
N LEU A 31 -9.03 6.69 -1.59
CA LEU A 31 -7.61 6.51 -1.89
C LEU A 31 -7.14 7.49 -2.97
N LEU A 32 -7.88 7.58 -4.07
CA LEU A 32 -7.50 8.46 -5.18
C LEU A 32 -7.42 9.92 -4.74
N LYS A 33 -8.35 10.38 -3.91
CA LYS A 33 -8.32 11.73 -3.33
C LYS A 33 -7.13 11.92 -2.41
N ALA A 34 -6.83 10.94 -1.55
CA ALA A 34 -5.67 11.01 -0.66
C ALA A 34 -4.34 11.06 -1.45
N VAL A 35 -4.20 10.23 -2.47
CA VAL A 35 -3.04 10.25 -3.38
C VAL A 35 -2.89 11.60 -4.07
N SER A 36 -3.98 12.19 -4.54
CA SER A 36 -3.95 13.51 -5.18
C SER A 36 -3.49 14.61 -4.21
N VAL A 37 -4.02 14.61 -2.99
CA VAL A 37 -3.61 15.55 -1.95
C VAL A 37 -2.12 15.39 -1.62
N VAL A 38 -1.66 14.18 -1.41
CA VAL A 38 -0.28 13.88 -1.04
C VAL A 38 0.70 14.34 -2.13
N ARG A 39 0.38 14.07 -3.40
CA ARG A 39 1.18 14.54 -4.54
C ARG A 39 1.18 16.06 -4.66
N ASN A 40 0.06 16.72 -4.43
CA ASN A 40 -0.03 18.18 -4.44
C ASN A 40 0.83 18.83 -3.35
N PHE A 41 1.03 18.15 -2.23
CA PHE A 41 1.96 18.59 -1.19
C PHE A 41 3.43 18.19 -1.45
N GLY A 42 3.73 17.67 -2.62
CA GLY A 42 5.10 17.38 -3.05
C GLY A 42 5.69 16.06 -2.53
N HIS A 43 4.88 15.19 -1.92
CA HIS A 43 5.37 13.87 -1.52
C HIS A 43 5.44 12.93 -2.72
N SER A 44 6.57 12.23 -2.86
CA SER A 44 6.72 11.18 -3.85
C SER A 44 6.02 9.90 -3.40
N LEU A 45 5.32 9.28 -4.34
CA LEU A 45 4.76 7.93 -4.19
C LEU A 45 5.38 6.96 -5.21
N ASP A 46 6.66 7.18 -5.53
CA ASP A 46 7.37 6.35 -6.49
C ASP A 46 7.50 4.92 -5.98
N GLY A 47 7.24 3.97 -6.86
CA GLY A 47 7.25 2.55 -6.50
C GLY A 47 6.09 2.10 -5.61
N LEU A 48 5.04 2.92 -5.45
CA LEU A 48 3.80 2.47 -4.82
C LEU A 48 3.17 1.36 -5.64
N VAL A 49 2.92 0.22 -5.01
CA VAL A 49 2.16 -0.89 -5.59
C VAL A 49 0.74 -0.84 -5.04
N THR A 50 -0.24 -0.86 -5.93
CA THR A 50 -1.65 -0.91 -5.55
C THR A 50 -2.27 -2.22 -6.03
N VAL A 51 -3.04 -2.87 -5.18
CA VAL A 51 -3.68 -4.15 -5.48
C VAL A 51 -5.15 -4.07 -5.19
N ASN A 52 -5.98 -4.40 -6.18
CA ASN A 52 -7.41 -4.60 -5.99
C ASN A 52 -7.70 -6.09 -5.85
N VAL A 53 -8.31 -6.48 -4.74
CA VAL A 53 -8.71 -7.86 -4.47
C VAL A 53 -10.23 -7.89 -4.36
N ASP A 54 -10.90 -8.51 -5.31
CA ASP A 54 -12.34 -8.61 -5.33
C ASP A 54 -12.80 -9.93 -5.98
N LYS A 55 -14.04 -10.29 -5.75
CA LYS A 55 -14.68 -11.44 -6.37
C LYS A 55 -14.84 -11.28 -7.89
N GLU A 56 -15.00 -10.05 -8.35
CA GLU A 56 -15.16 -9.69 -9.75
C GLU A 56 -14.48 -8.36 -10.05
N SER A 57 -14.02 -8.21 -11.29
CA SER A 57 -13.44 -6.94 -11.74
C SER A 57 -14.53 -5.87 -11.87
N ARG A 58 -14.28 -4.71 -11.26
CA ARG A 58 -15.21 -3.57 -11.28
C ARG A 58 -14.50 -2.33 -11.81
N TYR A 59 -15.15 -1.64 -12.74
CA TYR A 59 -14.57 -0.47 -13.40
C TYR A 59 -13.98 0.56 -12.43
N ARG A 60 -14.70 0.95 -11.38
CA ARG A 60 -14.22 1.97 -10.43
C ARG A 60 -12.98 1.54 -9.65
N SER A 61 -12.93 0.29 -9.20
CA SER A 61 -11.75 -0.24 -8.52
C SER A 61 -10.57 -0.36 -9.47
N THR A 62 -10.79 -0.85 -10.69
CA THR A 62 -9.75 -0.94 -11.71
C THR A 62 -9.17 0.43 -12.04
N VAL A 63 -10.00 1.45 -12.22
CA VAL A 63 -9.53 2.80 -12.56
C VAL A 63 -8.90 3.49 -11.35
N ASN A 64 -9.55 3.46 -10.19
CA ASN A 64 -9.18 4.29 -9.04
C ASN A 64 -8.15 3.66 -8.11
N VAL A 65 -7.97 2.35 -8.16
CA VAL A 65 -6.94 1.63 -7.39
C VAL A 65 -5.78 1.19 -8.29
N VAL A 66 -6.09 0.50 -9.38
CA VAL A 66 -5.07 -0.15 -10.22
C VAL A 66 -4.40 0.85 -11.16
N SER A 67 -5.19 1.65 -11.91
CA SER A 67 -4.63 2.46 -12.99
C SER A 67 -4.10 3.82 -12.53
N ARG A 68 -4.92 4.62 -11.87
CA ARG A 68 -4.60 6.03 -11.57
C ARG A 68 -3.57 6.22 -10.46
N PRO A 69 -3.66 5.54 -9.30
CA PRO A 69 -2.65 5.70 -8.26
C PRO A 69 -1.29 5.16 -8.66
N ALA A 70 -1.27 4.12 -9.46
CA ALA A 70 -0.06 3.44 -9.92
C ALA A 70 0.66 4.12 -11.10
N ALA A 71 0.34 5.38 -11.40
CA ALA A 71 0.96 6.10 -12.53
C ALA A 71 2.50 6.14 -12.46
N ALA A 72 3.09 6.03 -11.27
CA ALA A 72 4.54 5.95 -11.03
C ALA A 72 4.95 4.63 -10.33
N GLY A 73 4.11 3.62 -10.36
CA GLY A 73 4.30 2.33 -9.70
C GLY A 73 3.61 1.21 -10.45
N GLU A 74 3.19 0.19 -9.74
CA GLU A 74 2.54 -1.00 -10.30
C GLU A 74 1.14 -1.18 -9.72
N GLY A 75 0.15 -1.37 -10.59
CA GLY A 75 -1.22 -1.70 -10.23
C GLY A 75 -1.56 -3.13 -10.61
N LEU A 76 -2.06 -3.90 -9.67
CA LEU A 76 -2.42 -5.31 -9.83
C LEU A 76 -3.89 -5.55 -9.49
N GLU A 77 -4.48 -6.55 -10.11
CA GLU A 77 -5.82 -7.01 -9.81
C GLU A 77 -5.83 -8.51 -9.54
N LEU A 78 -6.36 -8.90 -8.37
CA LEU A 78 -6.55 -10.29 -7.98
C LEU A 78 -8.05 -10.58 -7.91
N ILE A 79 -8.53 -11.39 -8.84
CA ILE A 79 -9.94 -11.77 -8.92
C ILE A 79 -10.14 -13.17 -8.37
N GLY A 80 -10.99 -13.28 -7.36
CA GLY A 80 -11.35 -14.55 -6.74
C GLY A 80 -12.08 -14.36 -5.42
N HIS A 81 -12.49 -15.46 -4.82
CA HIS A 81 -13.18 -15.44 -3.54
C HIS A 81 -12.24 -15.03 -2.40
N HIS A 82 -12.65 -14.07 -1.59
CA HIS A 82 -11.86 -13.58 -0.45
C HIS A 82 -11.51 -14.70 0.55
N GLU A 83 -12.42 -15.64 0.73
CA GLU A 83 -12.24 -16.80 1.62
C GLU A 83 -11.06 -17.70 1.19
N VAL A 84 -10.66 -17.61 -0.09
CA VAL A 84 -9.50 -18.33 -0.64
C VAL A 84 -8.28 -17.39 -0.72
N LEU A 85 -8.47 -16.20 -1.28
CA LEU A 85 -7.37 -15.28 -1.56
C LEU A 85 -6.72 -14.73 -0.28
N ILE A 86 -7.51 -14.37 0.74
CA ILE A 86 -6.97 -13.79 1.98
C ILE A 86 -6.12 -14.81 2.76
N PRO A 87 -6.58 -16.04 3.03
CA PRO A 87 -5.73 -17.05 3.66
C PRO A 87 -4.48 -17.39 2.85
N LEU A 88 -4.59 -17.45 1.52
CA LEU A 88 -3.45 -17.72 0.65
C LEU A 88 -2.42 -16.60 0.69
N LEU A 89 -2.87 -15.35 0.64
CA LEU A 89 -2.01 -14.18 0.79
C LEU A 89 -1.30 -14.18 2.14
N HIS A 90 -2.05 -14.43 3.23
CA HIS A 90 -1.49 -14.53 4.56
C HIS A 90 -0.41 -15.62 4.66
N ALA A 91 -0.68 -16.83 4.18
CA ALA A 91 0.27 -17.93 4.20
C ALA A 91 1.54 -17.62 3.39
N THR A 92 1.39 -16.98 2.23
CA THR A 92 2.51 -16.58 1.38
C THR A 92 3.37 -15.52 2.06
N MET A 93 2.74 -14.51 2.65
CA MET A 93 3.44 -13.46 3.39
C MET A 93 4.17 -14.01 4.62
N ALA A 94 3.52 -14.88 5.38
CA ALA A 94 4.12 -15.51 6.56
C ALA A 94 5.38 -16.35 6.19
N ARG A 95 5.32 -17.09 5.10
CA ARG A 95 6.49 -17.82 4.58
C ARG A 95 7.64 -16.90 4.17
N GLN A 96 7.33 -15.81 3.49
CA GLN A 96 8.35 -14.87 3.04
C GLN A 96 8.97 -14.11 4.21
N LEU A 97 8.18 -13.69 5.18
CA LEU A 97 8.68 -13.03 6.40
C LEU A 97 9.55 -13.96 7.25
N ALA A 98 9.21 -15.24 7.33
CA ALA A 98 10.03 -16.23 8.04
C ALA A 98 11.39 -16.49 7.35
N ALA A 99 11.47 -16.27 6.03
CA ALA A 99 12.71 -16.39 5.25
C ALA A 99 13.61 -15.14 5.32
N VAL A 100 13.07 -14.00 5.75
CA VAL A 100 13.85 -12.77 5.92
C VAL A 100 14.61 -12.86 7.26
N PRO A 101 15.94 -12.69 7.28
CA PRO A 101 16.68 -12.61 8.53
C PRO A 101 16.13 -11.49 9.41
N ALA A 102 16.01 -11.74 10.70
CA ALA A 102 15.58 -10.72 11.64
C ALA A 102 16.45 -9.45 11.46
N PRO A 103 15.85 -8.25 11.48
CA PRO A 103 16.64 -7.03 11.39
C PRO A 103 17.68 -7.05 12.52
N GLN A 104 18.92 -6.94 12.16
CA GLN A 104 19.99 -6.84 13.16
C GLN A 104 19.72 -5.59 13.99
N PRO A 105 19.88 -5.66 15.33
CA PRO A 105 19.76 -4.46 16.14
C PRO A 105 20.75 -3.44 15.61
N VAL A 106 20.27 -2.27 15.26
CA VAL A 106 21.14 -1.13 14.96
C VAL A 106 21.87 -0.84 16.26
N ILE A 107 23.11 -1.26 16.36
CA ILE A 107 24.00 -0.84 17.43
C ILE A 107 24.25 0.63 17.12
N GLU A 108 23.51 1.53 17.77
CA GLU A 108 23.92 2.92 17.82
C GLU A 108 25.29 2.95 18.48
N GLU A 109 26.32 3.14 17.68
CA GLU A 109 27.61 3.46 18.23
C GLU A 109 27.44 4.70 19.13
N PRO A 110 27.86 4.66 20.38
CA PRO A 110 27.79 5.83 21.21
C PRO A 110 28.58 6.93 20.49
N VAL A 111 27.87 8.00 20.13
CA VAL A 111 28.52 9.21 19.62
C VAL A 111 29.45 9.66 20.73
N LEU A 112 30.71 9.32 20.61
CA LEU A 112 31.78 9.90 21.42
C LEU A 112 31.72 11.39 21.14
N ARG A 113 31.07 12.14 22.04
CA ARG A 113 31.23 13.59 22.11
C ARG A 113 32.70 13.80 22.46
N ALA A 114 33.45 14.15 21.45
CA ALA A 114 34.75 14.77 21.69
C ALA A 114 34.49 16.04 22.51
N ALA A 115 34.95 16.05 23.70
CA ALA A 115 34.92 17.21 24.56
C ALA A 115 35.82 18.31 23.99
#